data_fd320a7828231d851d3451617b63566c
#
_entry.id   fd320a7828231d851d3451617b63566c
#
_cell.length_a   1.000
_cell.length_b   1.000
_cell.length_c   1.000
_cell.angle_alpha   90.00
_cell.angle_beta   90.00
_cell.angle_gamma   90.00
#
_symmetry.space_group_name_H-M   'P 1'
#
loop_
_entity.id
_entity.type
_entity.pdbx_description
1 polymer ?
#
loop_
_entity_poly.entity_id
_entity_poly.type
_entity_poly.pdbx_seq_one_letter_code
_entity_poly.pdbx_strand_id
1 'polypeptide(L)'
;MPYTTLGEYQIHYIHKGNGETLIIFPDNIHAAQAYEQEIAYFSANYSVIAFDYPGFGGSSHEQHHPDEIQVDYFGFRADLVCHLLVTHHIESCHVLGVGGGALAALHFAGNQAFQHQLKVRSLIADSFLADFDKRTLHRWLDTREHFYVRNIQRLETWHGNDWRMLLDRDTCFLRGLADRGGYAVPDKILNSISCPVLLTGHLRDAALPGLAREYARLSDLIPDCTLYLSGKSGHSYLERPFAWSDPSAFRLVADLFLERVTAK
;
A
#
# COMPACT_ATOMS: atom_id res chain seq x y z
N MET A 1 -16.06 -16.33 0.19
CA MET A 1 -15.23 -15.13 0.31
C MET A 1 -16.09 -13.95 -0.08
N PRO A 2 -16.06 -12.83 0.65
CA PRO A 2 -16.93 -11.70 0.35
C PRO A 2 -16.47 -10.96 -0.92
N TYR A 3 -17.45 -10.52 -1.70
CA TYR A 3 -17.28 -9.65 -2.86
C TYR A 3 -18.16 -8.43 -2.68
N THR A 4 -17.73 -7.31 -3.23
CA THR A 4 -18.55 -6.10 -3.38
C THR A 4 -18.46 -5.61 -4.82
N THR A 5 -19.50 -4.95 -5.27
CA THR A 5 -19.53 -4.36 -6.62
C THR A 5 -19.20 -2.89 -6.52
N LEU A 6 -18.24 -2.43 -7.34
CA LEU A 6 -17.87 -1.04 -7.43
C LEU A 6 -17.82 -0.63 -8.91
N GLY A 7 -18.87 0.07 -9.37
CA GLY A 7 -19.07 0.31 -10.80
C GLY A 7 -19.18 -1.01 -11.56
N GLU A 8 -18.28 -1.23 -12.51
CA GLU A 8 -18.17 -2.46 -13.28
C GLU A 8 -17.30 -3.55 -12.63
N TYR A 9 -16.60 -3.22 -11.52
CA TYR A 9 -15.66 -4.14 -10.88
C TYR A 9 -16.34 -4.97 -9.79
N GLN A 10 -16.04 -6.27 -9.78
CA GLN A 10 -16.26 -7.15 -8.64
C GLN A 10 -14.99 -7.16 -7.80
N ILE A 11 -15.03 -6.57 -6.63
CA ILE A 11 -13.90 -6.45 -5.71
C ILE A 11 -13.95 -7.57 -4.68
N HIS A 12 -12.95 -8.43 -4.70
CA HIS A 12 -12.74 -9.41 -3.64
C HIS A 12 -12.07 -8.73 -2.43
N TYR A 13 -12.49 -9.11 -1.22
CA TYR A 13 -11.85 -8.63 0.00
C TYR A 13 -11.88 -9.68 1.11
N ILE A 14 -10.99 -9.54 2.06
CA ILE A 14 -10.96 -10.29 3.32
C ILE A 14 -11.36 -9.31 4.42
N HIS A 15 -12.35 -9.71 5.23
CA HIS A 15 -12.78 -8.95 6.40
C HIS A 15 -12.72 -9.84 7.63
N LYS A 16 -12.05 -9.37 8.71
CA LYS A 16 -11.89 -10.11 9.94
C LYS A 16 -11.82 -9.17 11.15
N GLY A 17 -12.35 -9.62 12.28
CA GLY A 17 -12.35 -8.86 13.53
C GLY A 17 -13.53 -7.90 13.66
N ASN A 18 -13.50 -7.10 14.71
CA ASN A 18 -14.52 -6.11 15.06
C ASN A 18 -13.83 -4.88 15.66
N GLY A 19 -14.56 -3.76 15.76
CA GLY A 19 -14.05 -2.51 16.31
C GLY A 19 -13.79 -1.46 15.25
N GLU A 20 -12.82 -0.57 15.48
CA GLU A 20 -12.44 0.46 14.51
C GLU A 20 -11.88 -0.17 13.24
N THR A 21 -12.23 0.39 12.09
CA THR A 21 -11.77 -0.15 10.80
C THR A 21 -10.28 0.11 10.58
N LEU A 22 -9.53 -0.94 10.26
CA LEU A 22 -8.17 -0.89 9.72
C LEU A 22 -8.20 -1.43 8.30
N ILE A 23 -7.93 -0.56 7.31
CA ILE A 23 -7.87 -0.97 5.91
C ILE A 23 -6.43 -1.16 5.45
N ILE A 24 -6.15 -2.27 4.75
CA ILE A 24 -4.84 -2.59 4.19
C ILE A 24 -4.85 -2.31 2.70
N PHE A 25 -3.94 -1.46 2.25
CA PHE A 25 -3.63 -1.16 0.85
C PHE A 25 -2.48 -2.08 0.40
N PRO A 26 -2.76 -3.11 -0.40
CA PRO A 26 -1.73 -4.05 -0.85
C PRO A 26 -0.70 -3.38 -1.77
N ASP A 27 0.50 -3.94 -1.82
CA ASP A 27 1.48 -3.59 -2.84
C ASP A 27 0.99 -3.95 -4.25
N ASN A 28 1.67 -3.45 -5.27
CA ASN A 28 1.21 -3.42 -6.66
C ASN A 28 0.66 -4.75 -7.19
N ILE A 29 1.36 -5.84 -6.97
CA ILE A 29 0.95 -7.17 -7.45
C ILE A 29 0.59 -8.12 -6.31
N HIS A 30 0.33 -7.59 -5.12
CA HIS A 30 -0.12 -8.41 -4.00
C HIS A 30 -1.65 -8.51 -3.99
N ALA A 31 -2.14 -9.68 -3.59
CA ALA A 31 -3.53 -9.87 -3.20
C ALA A 31 -3.70 -9.65 -1.69
N ALA A 32 -4.93 -9.46 -1.24
CA ALA A 32 -5.30 -9.38 0.18
C ALA A 32 -4.76 -10.58 0.99
N GLN A 33 -4.71 -11.75 0.37
CA GLN A 33 -4.17 -12.98 0.97
C GLN A 33 -2.69 -12.87 1.36
N ALA A 34 -1.92 -12.00 0.72
CA ALA A 34 -0.53 -11.76 1.08
C ALA A 34 -0.36 -11.27 2.55
N TYR A 35 -1.41 -10.66 3.10
CA TYR A 35 -1.44 -10.04 4.42
C TYR A 35 -2.20 -10.85 5.47
N GLU A 36 -2.46 -12.15 5.25
CA GLU A 36 -3.21 -13.01 6.18
C GLU A 36 -2.70 -12.96 7.63
N GLN A 37 -1.39 -12.84 7.81
CA GLN A 37 -0.80 -12.80 9.15
C GLN A 37 -1.03 -11.46 9.85
N GLU A 38 -1.00 -10.36 9.11
CA GLU A 38 -1.30 -9.02 9.59
C GLU A 38 -2.80 -8.88 9.86
N ILE A 39 -3.63 -9.41 8.96
CA ILE A 39 -5.08 -9.52 9.17
C ILE A 39 -5.38 -10.30 10.45
N ALA A 40 -4.73 -11.46 10.64
CA ALA A 40 -4.92 -12.27 11.83
C ALA A 40 -4.46 -11.55 13.11
N TYR A 41 -3.34 -10.82 13.04
CA TYR A 41 -2.80 -10.09 14.17
C TYR A 41 -3.72 -8.91 14.58
N PHE A 42 -3.96 -8.00 13.65
CA PHE A 42 -4.72 -6.78 13.95
C PHE A 42 -6.22 -7.04 14.19
N SER A 43 -6.76 -8.15 13.66
CA SER A 43 -8.17 -8.50 13.89
C SER A 43 -8.51 -8.85 15.34
N ALA A 44 -7.52 -8.96 16.22
CA ALA A 44 -7.75 -9.07 17.66
C ALA A 44 -8.39 -7.78 18.24
N ASN A 45 -8.07 -6.61 17.68
CA ASN A 45 -8.50 -5.31 18.20
C ASN A 45 -9.21 -4.42 17.17
N TYR A 46 -9.15 -4.75 15.88
CA TYR A 46 -9.68 -3.95 14.77
C TYR A 46 -10.59 -4.78 13.86
N SER A 47 -11.50 -4.08 13.19
CA SER A 47 -12.23 -4.59 12.03
C SER A 47 -11.32 -4.43 10.80
N VAL A 48 -10.54 -5.48 10.47
CA VAL A 48 -9.52 -5.42 9.41
C VAL A 48 -10.13 -5.76 8.06
N ILE A 49 -9.92 -4.88 7.08
CA ILE A 49 -10.32 -5.09 5.68
C ILE A 49 -9.07 -5.04 4.81
N ALA A 50 -8.82 -6.09 4.04
CA ALA A 50 -7.84 -6.12 2.96
C ALA A 50 -8.55 -6.51 1.67
N PHE A 51 -8.25 -5.83 0.58
CA PHE A 51 -8.96 -6.02 -0.70
C PHE A 51 -7.96 -6.28 -1.83
N ASP A 52 -8.48 -6.88 -2.90
CA ASP A 52 -7.74 -7.05 -4.14
C ASP A 52 -8.10 -5.90 -5.09
N TYR A 53 -7.10 -5.22 -5.62
CA TYR A 53 -7.34 -4.24 -6.70
C TYR A 53 -7.96 -4.92 -7.93
N PRO A 54 -8.72 -4.19 -8.76
CA PRO A 54 -9.18 -4.72 -10.04
C PRO A 54 -8.02 -5.34 -10.84
N GLY A 55 -8.26 -6.54 -11.36
CA GLY A 55 -7.26 -7.31 -12.08
C GLY A 55 -6.35 -8.18 -11.23
N PHE A 56 -6.38 -8.08 -9.90
CA PHE A 56 -5.51 -8.84 -9.00
C PHE A 56 -6.32 -9.77 -8.08
N GLY A 57 -5.66 -10.83 -7.60
CA GLY A 57 -6.26 -11.76 -6.65
C GLY A 57 -7.57 -12.36 -7.15
N GLY A 58 -8.60 -12.26 -6.32
CA GLY A 58 -9.96 -12.72 -6.64
C GLY A 58 -10.86 -11.64 -7.28
N SER A 59 -10.36 -10.40 -7.47
CA SER A 59 -11.14 -9.33 -8.11
C SER A 59 -11.26 -9.53 -9.61
N SER A 60 -12.31 -8.93 -10.22
CA SER A 60 -12.50 -8.98 -11.68
C SER A 60 -11.32 -8.34 -12.42
N HIS A 61 -11.04 -8.85 -13.62
CA HIS A 61 -10.00 -8.27 -14.46
C HIS A 61 -10.35 -6.83 -14.86
N GLU A 62 -9.34 -5.95 -14.85
CA GLU A 62 -9.47 -4.62 -15.43
C GLU A 62 -9.76 -4.74 -16.93
N GLN A 63 -10.80 -4.03 -17.39
CA GLN A 63 -11.07 -3.93 -18.82
C GLN A 63 -10.13 -2.96 -19.52
N HIS A 64 -9.54 -2.01 -18.75
CA HIS A 64 -8.63 -0.99 -19.26
C HIS A 64 -7.19 -1.26 -18.81
N HIS A 65 -6.25 -1.12 -19.74
CA HIS A 65 -4.82 -1.20 -19.43
C HIS A 65 -4.40 0.01 -18.57
N PRO A 66 -3.50 -0.15 -17.57
CA PRO A 66 -3.01 1.00 -16.79
C PRO A 66 -2.45 2.16 -17.62
N ASP A 67 -1.93 1.89 -18.83
CA ASP A 67 -1.46 2.92 -19.78
C ASP A 67 -2.60 3.75 -20.38
N GLU A 68 -3.83 3.25 -20.38
CA GLU A 68 -5.02 3.99 -20.83
C GLU A 68 -5.56 4.91 -19.74
N ILE A 69 -5.21 4.65 -18.48
CA ILE A 69 -5.48 5.54 -17.36
C ILE A 69 -4.43 6.66 -17.43
N GLN A 70 -4.68 7.70 -18.22
CA GLN A 70 -3.86 8.93 -18.29
C GLN A 70 -3.82 9.69 -16.95
N VAL A 71 -4.43 9.18 -15.92
CA VAL A 71 -4.60 9.75 -14.60
C VAL A 71 -3.59 9.09 -13.66
N ASP A 72 -3.24 9.79 -12.61
CA ASP A 72 -2.45 9.31 -11.49
C ASP A 72 -2.95 7.93 -11.01
N TYR A 73 -2.21 6.88 -11.33
CA TYR A 73 -2.58 5.50 -11.06
C TYR A 73 -2.79 5.23 -9.55
N PHE A 74 -1.97 5.83 -8.71
CA PHE A 74 -2.09 5.66 -7.27
C PHE A 74 -3.25 6.48 -6.70
N GLY A 75 -3.53 7.65 -7.28
CA GLY A 75 -4.73 8.41 -6.99
C GLY A 75 -6.00 7.66 -7.36
N PHE A 76 -6.04 7.02 -8.54
CA PHE A 76 -7.15 6.16 -8.93
C PHE A 76 -7.40 5.02 -7.93
N ARG A 77 -6.35 4.34 -7.48
CA ARG A 77 -6.46 3.30 -6.44
C ARG A 77 -7.00 3.84 -5.12
N ALA A 78 -6.59 5.04 -4.73
CA ALA A 78 -7.11 5.72 -3.55
C ALA A 78 -8.60 6.02 -3.68
N ASP A 79 -9.04 6.55 -4.81
CA ASP A 79 -10.46 6.87 -5.09
C ASP A 79 -11.32 5.62 -5.08
N LEU A 80 -10.84 4.52 -5.65
CA LEU A 80 -11.52 3.22 -5.62
C LEU A 80 -11.79 2.77 -4.19
N VAL A 81 -10.80 2.89 -3.31
CA VAL A 81 -10.94 2.50 -1.90
C VAL A 81 -11.89 3.45 -1.17
N CYS A 82 -11.85 4.76 -1.43
CA CYS A 82 -12.82 5.70 -0.90
C CYS A 82 -14.25 5.27 -1.21
N HIS A 83 -14.53 4.99 -2.47
CA HIS A 83 -15.86 4.55 -2.91
C HIS A 83 -16.28 3.24 -2.24
N LEU A 84 -15.35 2.29 -2.10
CA LEU A 84 -15.61 1.02 -1.42
C LEU A 84 -16.03 1.26 0.03
N LEU A 85 -15.29 2.06 0.79
CA LEU A 85 -15.57 2.33 2.20
C LEU A 85 -16.89 3.08 2.39
N VAL A 86 -17.15 4.10 1.54
CA VAL A 86 -18.41 4.84 1.56
C VAL A 86 -19.60 3.92 1.25
N THR A 87 -19.47 3.02 0.27
CA THR A 87 -20.51 2.04 -0.09
C THR A 87 -20.81 1.10 1.08
N HIS A 88 -19.81 0.79 1.89
CA HIS A 88 -19.96 -0.02 3.10
C HIS A 88 -20.31 0.78 4.36
N HIS A 89 -20.68 2.06 4.22
CA HIS A 89 -21.03 2.97 5.32
C HIS A 89 -19.95 3.10 6.40
N ILE A 90 -18.67 3.01 5.99
CA ILE A 90 -17.54 3.21 6.88
C ILE A 90 -17.21 4.69 6.91
N GLU A 91 -17.42 5.33 8.05
CA GLU A 91 -17.24 6.78 8.23
C GLU A 91 -15.82 7.15 8.69
N SER A 92 -15.07 6.18 9.24
CA SER A 92 -13.68 6.42 9.67
C SER A 92 -12.85 5.15 9.61
N CYS A 93 -11.55 5.30 9.34
CA CYS A 93 -10.63 4.17 9.32
C CYS A 93 -9.19 4.56 9.68
N HIS A 94 -8.43 3.58 10.16
CA HIS A 94 -6.98 3.53 10.13
C HIS A 94 -6.53 2.92 8.80
N VAL A 95 -5.36 3.31 8.32
CA VAL A 95 -4.83 2.86 7.03
C VAL A 95 -3.47 2.25 7.22
N LEU A 96 -3.24 1.11 6.58
CA LEU A 96 -1.93 0.47 6.45
C LEU A 96 -1.62 0.29 4.96
N GLY A 97 -0.61 0.97 4.46
CA GLY A 97 -0.15 0.84 3.06
C GLY A 97 1.25 0.22 2.98
N VAL A 98 1.49 -0.63 1.99
CA VAL A 98 2.77 -1.33 1.80
C VAL A 98 3.26 -1.13 0.38
N GLY A 99 4.53 -0.77 0.20
CA GLY A 99 5.12 -0.58 -1.13
C GLY A 99 4.33 0.40 -2.01
N GLY A 100 3.87 -0.04 -3.19
CA GLY A 100 2.98 0.73 -4.06
C GLY A 100 1.62 1.04 -3.43
N GLY A 101 1.14 0.18 -2.52
CA GLY A 101 -0.04 0.45 -1.70
C GLY A 101 0.14 1.62 -0.74
N ALA A 102 1.37 1.87 -0.26
CA ALA A 102 1.67 3.05 0.54
C ALA A 102 1.51 4.35 -0.25
N LEU A 103 1.85 4.34 -1.55
CA LEU A 103 1.62 5.50 -2.43
C LEU A 103 0.12 5.80 -2.57
N ALA A 104 -0.69 4.78 -2.83
CA ALA A 104 -2.15 4.93 -2.87
C ALA A 104 -2.71 5.38 -1.52
N ALA A 105 -2.18 4.88 -0.41
CA ALA A 105 -2.58 5.27 0.95
C ALA A 105 -2.26 6.75 1.28
N LEU A 106 -1.13 7.29 0.77
CA LEU A 106 -0.82 8.72 0.88
C LEU A 106 -1.83 9.57 0.10
N HIS A 107 -2.17 9.17 -1.13
CA HIS A 107 -3.23 9.85 -1.90
C HIS A 107 -4.57 9.78 -1.17
N PHE A 108 -4.92 8.62 -0.63
CA PHE A 108 -6.15 8.44 0.12
C PHE A 108 -6.23 9.36 1.34
N ALA A 109 -5.17 9.42 2.15
CA ALA A 109 -5.13 10.25 3.34
C ALA A 109 -5.09 11.76 3.04
N GLY A 110 -4.47 12.14 1.90
CA GLY A 110 -4.38 13.54 1.45
C GLY A 110 -5.54 14.01 0.56
N ASN A 111 -6.49 13.13 0.21
CA ASN A 111 -7.61 13.47 -0.67
C ASN A 111 -8.71 14.22 0.08
N GLN A 112 -8.76 15.53 -0.13
CA GLN A 112 -9.74 16.41 0.52
C GLN A 112 -11.19 16.22 0.03
N ALA A 113 -11.39 15.65 -1.16
CA ALA A 113 -12.73 15.48 -1.72
C ALA A 113 -13.60 14.50 -0.90
N PHE A 114 -13.00 13.56 -0.22
CA PHE A 114 -13.71 12.55 0.58
C PHE A 114 -13.73 12.81 2.09
N GLN A 115 -13.00 13.83 2.58
CA GLN A 115 -12.88 14.12 4.02
C GLN A 115 -14.22 14.45 4.70
N HIS A 116 -15.25 14.85 3.95
CA HIS A 116 -16.59 15.07 4.47
C HIS A 116 -17.39 13.78 4.71
N GLN A 117 -17.00 12.69 4.07
CA GLN A 117 -17.71 11.40 4.13
C GLN A 117 -16.91 10.34 4.86
N LEU A 118 -15.58 10.46 4.89
CA LEU A 118 -14.68 9.45 5.43
C LEU A 118 -13.49 10.12 6.14
N LYS A 119 -13.34 9.84 7.43
CA LYS A 119 -12.23 10.36 8.24
C LYS A 119 -11.09 9.33 8.31
N VAL A 120 -9.92 9.68 7.78
CA VAL A 120 -8.70 8.91 8.03
C VAL A 120 -8.19 9.25 9.42
N ARG A 121 -8.17 8.27 10.34
CA ARG A 121 -7.73 8.45 11.72
C ARG A 121 -6.22 8.39 11.87
N SER A 122 -5.58 7.52 11.12
CA SER A 122 -4.12 7.41 11.05
C SER A 122 -3.69 6.68 9.77
N LEU A 123 -2.43 6.88 9.40
CA LEU A 123 -1.77 6.19 8.29
C LEU A 123 -0.47 5.54 8.76
N ILE A 124 -0.31 4.25 8.52
CA ILE A 124 0.96 3.53 8.59
C ILE A 124 1.38 3.22 7.15
N ALA A 125 2.58 3.63 6.76
CA ALA A 125 3.10 3.41 5.41
C ALA A 125 4.48 2.74 5.48
N ASP A 126 4.59 1.54 4.89
CA ASP A 126 5.78 0.70 4.99
C ASP A 126 6.51 0.59 3.65
N SER A 127 7.83 0.81 3.69
CA SER A 127 8.80 0.44 2.63
C SER A 127 8.45 0.93 1.24
N PHE A 128 8.45 2.25 1.05
CA PHE A 128 8.18 2.91 -0.22
C PHE A 128 9.09 4.13 -0.44
N LEU A 129 9.12 4.65 -1.65
CA LEU A 129 9.59 6.00 -1.97
C LEU A 129 8.42 6.79 -2.53
N ALA A 130 8.17 8.00 -2.02
CA ALA A 130 7.13 8.87 -2.58
C ALA A 130 7.62 9.59 -3.84
N ASP A 131 8.93 9.62 -4.06
CA ASP A 131 9.59 10.15 -5.25
C ASP A 131 10.50 9.07 -5.84
N PHE A 132 10.07 8.50 -6.95
CA PHE A 132 10.84 7.57 -7.76
C PHE A 132 11.30 8.27 -9.04
N ASP A 133 12.54 8.70 -9.10
CA ASP A 133 13.13 9.18 -10.35
C ASP A 133 13.29 8.04 -11.38
N LYS A 134 13.45 8.42 -12.64
CA LYS A 134 13.68 7.49 -13.77
C LYS A 134 14.74 6.44 -13.45
N ARG A 135 15.88 6.85 -12.87
CA ARG A 135 17.02 5.98 -12.58
C ARG A 135 16.70 4.95 -11.50
N THR A 136 16.00 5.38 -10.47
CA THR A 136 15.59 4.52 -9.35
C THR A 136 14.59 3.48 -9.83
N LEU A 137 13.58 3.87 -10.64
CA LEU A 137 12.62 2.95 -11.24
C LEU A 137 13.29 1.92 -12.16
N HIS A 138 14.20 2.33 -13.05
CA HIS A 138 14.89 1.36 -13.91
C HIS A 138 15.72 0.36 -13.09
N ARG A 139 16.43 0.83 -12.06
CA ARG A 139 17.18 -0.08 -11.16
C ARG A 139 16.26 -1.08 -10.47
N TRP A 140 15.10 -0.63 -10.00
CA TRP A 140 14.11 -1.50 -9.40
C TRP A 140 13.60 -2.54 -10.41
N LEU A 141 13.25 -2.10 -11.62
CA LEU A 141 12.75 -2.97 -12.68
C LEU A 141 13.78 -4.04 -13.10
N ASP A 142 15.08 -3.69 -13.15
CA ASP A 142 16.13 -4.63 -13.49
C ASP A 142 16.30 -5.76 -12.45
N THR A 143 15.91 -5.53 -11.22
CA THR A 143 16.06 -6.49 -10.11
C THR A 143 14.77 -7.21 -9.73
N ARG A 144 13.60 -6.62 -10.00
CA ARG A 144 12.32 -7.11 -9.50
C ARG A 144 11.93 -8.49 -10.02
N GLU A 145 12.27 -8.84 -11.26
CA GLU A 145 11.94 -10.15 -11.81
C GLU A 145 12.60 -11.28 -11.02
N HIS A 146 13.87 -11.10 -10.63
CA HIS A 146 14.57 -12.07 -9.78
C HIS A 146 13.90 -12.24 -8.41
N PHE A 147 13.28 -11.19 -7.92
CA PHE A 147 12.51 -11.19 -6.69
C PHE A 147 11.27 -12.09 -6.82
N TYR A 148 10.47 -11.88 -7.85
CA TYR A 148 9.20 -12.58 -8.02
C TYR A 148 9.35 -14.01 -8.49
N VAL A 149 10.33 -14.30 -9.35
CA VAL A 149 10.59 -15.68 -9.85
C VAL A 149 10.96 -16.63 -8.73
N ARG A 150 11.60 -16.17 -7.66
CA ARG A 150 11.89 -16.99 -6.48
C ARG A 150 10.65 -17.35 -5.66
N ASN A 151 9.51 -16.76 -5.95
CA ASN A 151 8.27 -16.86 -5.17
C ASN A 151 7.05 -17.18 -6.04
N ILE A 152 7.27 -17.85 -7.17
CA ILE A 152 6.22 -18.23 -8.13
C ILE A 152 5.03 -18.89 -7.42
N GLN A 153 5.27 -19.84 -6.51
CA GLN A 153 4.20 -20.53 -5.79
C GLN A 153 3.23 -19.59 -5.07
N ARG A 154 3.71 -18.45 -4.56
CA ARG A 154 2.82 -17.47 -3.93
C ARG A 154 2.03 -16.67 -4.95
N LEU A 155 2.68 -16.25 -6.03
CA LEU A 155 1.99 -15.56 -7.12
C LEU A 155 0.92 -16.46 -7.73
N GLU A 156 1.20 -17.74 -7.92
CA GLU A 156 0.22 -18.74 -8.34
C GLU A 156 -0.92 -18.91 -7.32
N THR A 157 -0.60 -18.90 -6.03
CA THR A 157 -1.62 -18.97 -4.97
C THR A 157 -2.53 -17.76 -4.99
N TRP A 158 -1.99 -16.55 -5.23
CA TRP A 158 -2.76 -15.29 -5.22
C TRP A 158 -3.52 -15.05 -6.51
N HIS A 159 -2.97 -15.42 -7.67
CA HIS A 159 -3.46 -15.02 -8.99
C HIS A 159 -3.75 -16.19 -9.92
N GLY A 160 -3.58 -17.44 -9.46
CA GLY A 160 -3.75 -18.61 -10.31
C GLY A 160 -2.78 -18.62 -11.49
N ASN A 161 -3.27 -19.03 -12.65
CA ASN A 161 -2.45 -19.11 -13.87
C ASN A 161 -2.09 -17.73 -14.47
N ASP A 162 -2.76 -16.66 -14.05
CA ASP A 162 -2.60 -15.31 -14.62
C ASP A 162 -1.44 -14.53 -14.01
N TRP A 163 -0.79 -15.07 -12.99
CA TRP A 163 0.28 -14.38 -12.25
C TRP A 163 1.37 -13.79 -13.16
N ARG A 164 1.77 -14.50 -14.21
CA ARG A 164 2.83 -14.04 -15.13
C ARG A 164 2.36 -12.85 -15.94
N MET A 165 1.17 -12.91 -16.48
CA MET A 165 0.56 -11.81 -17.22
C MET A 165 0.44 -10.55 -16.34
N LEU A 166 0.01 -10.70 -15.09
CA LEU A 166 -0.14 -9.60 -14.15
C LEU A 166 1.21 -8.96 -13.80
N LEU A 167 2.25 -9.78 -13.56
CA LEU A 167 3.60 -9.29 -13.32
C LEU A 167 4.16 -8.53 -14.53
N ASP A 168 3.95 -9.04 -15.73
CA ASP A 168 4.42 -8.41 -16.97
C ASP A 168 3.68 -7.08 -17.21
N ARG A 169 2.37 -7.02 -16.99
CA ARG A 169 1.57 -5.78 -17.07
C ARG A 169 2.06 -4.71 -16.09
N ASP A 170 2.23 -5.06 -14.81
CA ASP A 170 2.72 -4.12 -13.82
C ASP A 170 4.16 -3.67 -14.13
N THR A 171 4.99 -4.57 -14.66
CA THR A 171 6.36 -4.22 -15.12
C THR A 171 6.32 -3.23 -16.29
N CYS A 172 5.45 -3.44 -17.26
CA CYS A 172 5.24 -2.51 -18.39
C CYS A 172 4.76 -1.14 -17.90
N PHE A 173 3.80 -1.11 -16.97
CA PHE A 173 3.31 0.12 -16.36
C PHE A 173 4.44 0.91 -15.66
N LEU A 174 5.21 0.25 -14.78
CA LEU A 174 6.32 0.90 -14.07
C LEU A 174 7.43 1.37 -15.04
N ARG A 175 7.67 0.62 -16.12
CA ARG A 175 8.61 1.04 -17.20
C ARG A 175 8.09 2.29 -17.88
N GLY A 176 6.80 2.35 -18.19
CA GLY A 176 6.15 3.54 -18.75
C GLY A 176 6.28 4.77 -17.83
N LEU A 177 6.16 4.60 -16.50
CA LEU A 177 6.44 5.67 -15.54
C LEU A 177 7.91 6.11 -15.60
N ALA A 178 8.84 5.16 -15.62
CA ALA A 178 10.27 5.47 -15.71
C ALA A 178 10.62 6.24 -16.99
N ASP A 179 10.04 5.85 -18.14
CA ASP A 179 10.26 6.51 -19.43
C ASP A 179 9.69 7.93 -19.49
N ARG A 180 8.66 8.21 -18.74
CA ARG A 180 8.09 9.56 -18.54
C ARG A 180 8.84 10.42 -17.52
N GLY A 181 9.90 9.90 -16.91
CA GLY A 181 10.74 10.65 -15.96
C GLY A 181 10.70 10.15 -14.52
N GLY A 182 9.78 9.26 -14.19
CA GLY A 182 9.55 8.75 -12.85
C GLY A 182 8.14 9.04 -12.35
N TYR A 183 7.96 8.92 -11.05
CA TYR A 183 6.72 9.24 -10.36
C TYR A 183 7.02 9.92 -9.02
N ALA A 184 6.28 10.97 -8.72
CA ALA A 184 6.32 11.60 -7.41
C ALA A 184 4.90 11.87 -6.90
N VAL A 185 4.65 11.56 -5.63
CA VAL A 185 3.43 12.01 -4.94
C VAL A 185 3.50 13.54 -4.84
N PRO A 186 2.49 14.26 -5.35
CA PRO A 186 2.52 15.72 -5.30
C PRO A 186 2.60 16.26 -3.86
N ASP A 187 3.47 17.24 -3.61
CA ASP A 187 3.64 17.86 -2.29
C ASP A 187 2.33 18.39 -1.72
N LYS A 188 1.41 18.88 -2.58
CA LYS A 188 0.07 19.30 -2.16
C LYS A 188 -0.74 18.18 -1.49
N ILE A 189 -0.56 16.92 -1.93
CA ILE A 189 -1.21 15.75 -1.32
C ILE A 189 -0.58 15.48 0.05
N LEU A 190 0.76 15.46 0.12
CA LEU A 190 1.50 15.22 1.36
C LEU A 190 1.17 16.26 2.43
N ASN A 191 1.18 17.55 2.07
CA ASN A 191 0.84 18.66 2.96
C ASN A 191 -0.64 18.67 3.42
N SER A 192 -1.52 17.99 2.67
CA SER A 192 -2.95 17.89 3.00
C SER A 192 -3.28 16.74 3.96
N ILE A 193 -2.33 15.88 4.27
CA ILE A 193 -2.52 14.79 5.22
C ILE A 193 -2.65 15.37 6.62
N SER A 194 -3.85 15.26 7.19
CA SER A 194 -4.19 15.85 8.50
C SER A 194 -4.18 14.84 9.66
N CYS A 195 -4.10 13.55 9.34
CA CYS A 195 -4.01 12.49 10.36
C CYS A 195 -2.56 12.21 10.75
N PRO A 196 -2.31 11.64 11.95
CA PRO A 196 -0.99 11.13 12.31
C PRO A 196 -0.49 10.08 11.31
N VAL A 197 0.78 10.15 10.96
CA VAL A 197 1.45 9.21 10.03
C VAL A 197 2.63 8.52 10.71
N LEU A 198 2.74 7.21 10.51
CA LEU A 198 3.90 6.40 10.86
C LEU A 198 4.54 5.87 9.57
N LEU A 199 5.77 6.25 9.28
CA LEU A 199 6.58 5.71 8.19
C LEU A 199 7.52 4.64 8.74
N THR A 200 7.46 3.43 8.17
CA THR A 200 8.30 2.31 8.60
C THR A 200 9.16 1.77 7.46
N GLY A 201 10.35 1.29 7.78
CA GLY A 201 11.27 0.75 6.78
C GLY A 201 12.64 0.40 7.35
N HIS A 202 13.62 0.18 6.45
CA HIS A 202 14.97 -0.21 6.80
C HIS A 202 15.98 0.82 6.31
N LEU A 203 16.96 1.18 7.16
CA LEU A 203 18.05 2.10 6.80
C LEU A 203 18.89 1.59 5.63
N ARG A 204 18.99 0.27 5.49
CA ARG A 204 19.79 -0.41 4.47
C ARG A 204 18.89 -1.23 3.55
N ASP A 205 17.82 -0.62 3.07
CA ASP A 205 16.93 -1.24 2.09
C ASP A 205 17.65 -1.40 0.76
N ALA A 206 17.84 -2.64 0.33
CA ALA A 206 18.54 -2.95 -0.92
C ALA A 206 17.67 -2.70 -2.15
N ALA A 207 16.35 -2.80 -2.02
CA ALA A 207 15.40 -2.55 -3.08
C ALA A 207 15.12 -1.04 -3.26
N LEU A 208 15.15 -0.28 -2.15
CA LEU A 208 14.84 1.15 -2.11
C LEU A 208 16.02 1.97 -1.58
N PRO A 209 17.15 2.05 -2.31
CA PRO A 209 18.29 2.83 -1.87
C PRO A 209 17.90 4.32 -1.73
N GLY A 210 18.18 4.89 -0.57
CA GLY A 210 17.82 6.28 -0.23
C GLY A 210 16.52 6.42 0.58
N LEU A 211 15.84 5.33 0.94
CA LEU A 211 14.59 5.35 1.72
C LEU A 211 14.69 6.24 2.97
N ALA A 212 15.75 6.15 3.75
CA ALA A 212 15.90 6.97 4.95
C ALA A 212 15.95 8.48 4.65
N ARG A 213 16.60 8.88 3.56
CA ARG A 213 16.63 10.28 3.10
C ARG A 213 15.26 10.72 2.63
N GLU A 214 14.57 9.87 1.92
CA GLU A 214 13.19 10.15 1.48
C GLU A 214 12.25 10.32 2.67
N TYR A 215 12.34 9.46 3.65
CA TYR A 215 11.49 9.57 4.86
C TYR A 215 11.79 10.83 5.68
N ALA A 216 13.05 11.26 5.74
CA ALA A 216 13.39 12.56 6.33
C ALA A 216 12.71 13.71 5.58
N ARG A 217 12.73 13.69 4.21
CA ARG A 217 12.01 14.68 3.39
C ARG A 217 10.49 14.64 3.64
N LEU A 218 9.91 13.47 3.71
CA LEU A 218 8.47 13.31 3.97
C LEU A 218 8.08 13.83 5.35
N SER A 219 8.95 13.67 6.36
CA SER A 219 8.67 14.19 7.70
C SER A 219 8.67 15.74 7.78
N ASP A 220 9.29 16.41 6.80
CA ASP A 220 9.20 17.87 6.68
C ASP A 220 7.91 18.34 5.99
N LEU A 221 7.28 17.47 5.19
CA LEU A 221 6.07 17.77 4.41
C LEU A 221 4.77 17.33 5.11
N ILE A 222 4.81 16.25 5.88
CA ILE A 222 3.63 15.69 6.56
C ILE A 222 3.60 16.22 8.00
N PRO A 223 2.55 16.97 8.41
CA PRO A 223 2.55 17.72 9.67
C PRO A 223 2.72 16.89 10.96
N ASP A 224 2.09 15.70 11.06
CA ASP A 224 2.24 14.78 12.21
C ASP A 224 2.85 13.46 11.73
N CYS A 225 4.17 13.44 11.55
CA CYS A 225 4.90 12.31 11.00
C CYS A 225 5.86 11.71 12.03
N THR A 226 5.77 10.39 12.21
CA THR A 226 6.67 9.59 13.04
C THR A 226 7.45 8.63 12.16
N LEU A 227 8.75 8.49 12.39
CA LEU A 227 9.61 7.57 11.63
C LEU A 227 10.04 6.40 12.50
N TYR A 228 9.98 5.20 11.96
CA TYR A 228 10.61 4.01 12.54
C TYR A 228 11.45 3.29 11.50
N LEU A 229 12.77 3.36 11.62
CA LEU A 229 13.72 2.77 10.70
C LEU A 229 14.60 1.75 11.42
N SER A 230 14.53 0.49 11.01
CA SER A 230 15.45 -0.54 11.51
C SER A 230 16.85 -0.34 10.95
N GLY A 231 17.87 -0.46 11.80
CA GLY A 231 19.28 -0.45 11.39
C GLY A 231 19.72 -1.71 10.62
N LYS A 232 18.88 -2.75 10.58
CA LYS A 232 19.15 -3.99 9.84
C LYS A 232 18.98 -3.76 8.33
N SER A 233 19.58 -4.63 7.53
CA SER A 233 19.28 -4.72 6.10
C SER A 233 17.98 -5.50 5.90
N GLY A 234 17.19 -5.11 4.91
CA GLY A 234 15.93 -5.75 4.55
C GLY A 234 15.16 -4.92 3.55
N HIS A 235 14.02 -5.42 3.14
CA HIS A 235 13.02 -4.70 2.38
C HIS A 235 11.68 -5.08 2.97
N SER A 236 10.84 -4.13 3.29
CA SER A 236 9.55 -4.26 3.94
C SER A 236 9.48 -5.18 5.18
N TYR A 237 8.72 -4.80 6.17
CA TYR A 237 8.37 -5.67 7.31
C TYR A 237 7.26 -6.66 6.95
N LEU A 238 6.46 -6.36 5.96
CA LEU A 238 5.20 -7.02 5.64
C LEU A 238 5.24 -7.83 4.36
N GLU A 239 6.21 -7.57 3.47
CA GLU A 239 6.38 -8.35 2.26
C GLU A 239 7.09 -9.66 2.52
N ARG A 240 6.34 -10.71 2.76
CA ARG A 240 6.88 -12.06 2.88
C ARG A 240 6.77 -12.79 1.54
N PRO A 241 7.83 -13.42 1.08
CA PRO A 241 9.03 -13.99 1.75
C PRO A 241 10.21 -13.03 1.83
N PHE A 242 10.08 -11.81 1.42
CA PHE A 242 11.18 -10.83 1.34
C PHE A 242 11.48 -10.16 2.68
N ALA A 243 10.62 -10.37 3.68
CA ALA A 243 10.85 -9.88 5.03
C ALA A 243 12.08 -10.58 5.64
N TRP A 244 13.23 -9.96 5.47
CA TRP A 244 14.45 -10.31 6.20
C TRP A 244 14.40 -9.78 7.65
N SER A 245 13.30 -9.14 8.00
CA SER A 245 13.07 -8.46 9.26
C SER A 245 12.02 -9.20 10.08
N ASP A 246 12.19 -9.11 11.38
CA ASP A 246 11.24 -9.64 12.35
C ASP A 246 9.96 -8.77 12.36
N PRO A 247 8.79 -9.30 11.91
CA PRO A 247 7.54 -8.54 11.90
C PRO A 247 7.05 -8.19 13.31
N SER A 248 7.58 -8.82 14.37
CA SER A 248 7.20 -8.49 15.74
C SER A 248 7.60 -7.06 16.11
N ALA A 249 8.74 -6.57 15.61
CA ALA A 249 9.16 -5.19 15.82
C ALA A 249 8.20 -4.20 15.12
N PHE A 250 7.78 -4.49 13.89
CA PHE A 250 6.78 -3.69 13.19
C PHE A 250 5.46 -3.66 13.97
N ARG A 251 4.94 -4.83 14.38
CA ARG A 251 3.68 -4.96 15.10
C ARG A 251 3.68 -4.17 16.39
N LEU A 252 4.75 -4.27 17.18
CA LEU A 252 4.90 -3.50 18.42
C LEU A 252 4.83 -1.98 18.16
N VAL A 253 5.55 -1.50 17.16
CA VAL A 253 5.56 -0.06 16.84
C VAL A 253 4.21 0.39 16.28
N ALA A 254 3.57 -0.41 15.45
CA ALA A 254 2.23 -0.16 14.93
C ALA A 254 1.18 -0.09 16.06
N ASP A 255 1.21 -1.03 17.01
CA ASP A 255 0.30 -1.03 18.17
C ASP A 255 0.46 0.24 19.01
N LEU A 256 1.69 0.58 19.41
CA LEU A 256 1.97 1.79 20.17
C LEU A 256 1.52 3.08 19.45
N PHE A 257 1.68 3.09 18.13
CA PHE A 257 1.21 4.21 17.32
C PHE A 257 -0.32 4.30 17.27
N LEU A 258 -1.00 3.19 16.99
CA LEU A 258 -2.47 3.12 16.93
C LEU A 258 -3.12 3.42 18.28
N GLU A 259 -2.59 2.88 19.39
CA GLU A 259 -3.06 3.17 20.75
C GLU A 259 -2.94 4.67 21.07
N ARG A 260 -1.83 5.31 20.71
CA ARG A 260 -1.65 6.77 20.89
C ARG A 260 -2.69 7.59 20.14
N VAL A 261 -3.11 7.14 18.97
CA VAL A 261 -4.11 7.83 18.15
C VAL A 261 -5.51 7.62 18.70
N THR A 262 -5.83 6.42 19.17
CA THR A 262 -7.14 6.08 19.72
C THR A 262 -7.38 6.77 21.08
N ALA A 263 -6.34 7.04 21.85
CA ALA A 263 -6.43 7.71 23.17
C ALA A 263 -6.67 9.23 23.08
N LYS A 264 -6.61 9.83 21.90
CA LYS A 264 -6.89 11.27 21.65
C LYS A 264 -8.34 11.46 21.15
#